data_7a03fa7891ed49483226f115c751d825
#
_entry.id   7a03fa7891ed49483226f115c751d825
#
_cell.length_a   1.000
_cell.length_b   1.000
_cell.length_c   1.000
_cell.angle_alpha   90.00
_cell.angle_beta   90.00
_cell.angle_gamma   90.00
#
_symmetry.space_group_name_H-M   'P 1'
#
loop_
_entity.id
_entity.type
_entity.pdbx_description
1 polymer ?
#
loop_
_entity_poly.entity_id
_entity_poly.type
_entity_poly.pdbx_seq_one_letter_code
_entity_poly.pdbx_strand_id
1 'polypeptide(L)'
;MRVAIVTECYVPEVNGVVYHIETLCKGLTEAGHQVLIVKPDFNVKRHVIKDNILYSPAVKLKNMYDYSISYPYSKTRLKLLKEWKPDIIHIHNEYSQGIFALYAGKKLGIPIVYTIHTMYYDYLHYFGILQNLKALKKAVHWGILKYTESSKAVICASTKMENFLKLCNVSTPVYKIPNTCIAGDFAEETLDKNLMQKLREDYNIGPDYFNLCFCGRIAEEKNLMLMLEYWKKIGAEIPKSRLFIIGDGPLKPELELKAKELGIEESVIFTGKISHDLIKYYYHLCDAYLMTSLSENHSVSALEAVACGLPIIHIYDATNEEQYIEGLTGFAFTKLDELIKILHTVYEKNHNLPIGQRLKDKVTESALNGDYKVMTKKIIDIYTQICNKNTK
;
A
#
# COMPACT_ATOMS: atom_id res chain seq x y z
N MET A 1 21.96 3.80 -14.37
CA MET A 1 22.39 3.10 -13.12
C MET A 1 21.82 1.71 -13.07
N ARG A 2 22.44 0.84 -12.29
CA ARG A 2 21.98 -0.52 -11.97
C ARG A 2 21.50 -0.52 -10.53
N VAL A 3 20.22 -0.72 -10.31
CA VAL A 3 19.58 -0.64 -8.99
C VAL A 3 19.13 -2.02 -8.55
N ALA A 4 19.65 -2.49 -7.42
CA ALA A 4 19.18 -3.73 -6.79
C ALA A 4 18.11 -3.40 -5.75
N ILE A 5 16.87 -3.73 -6.03
CA ILE A 5 15.73 -3.57 -5.11
C ILE A 5 15.61 -4.85 -4.28
N VAL A 6 15.76 -4.71 -2.98
CA VAL A 6 15.78 -5.83 -2.03
C VAL A 6 14.53 -5.82 -1.19
N THR A 7 13.75 -6.88 -1.28
CA THR A 7 12.43 -6.97 -0.67
C THR A 7 12.11 -8.39 -0.19
N GLU A 8 11.27 -8.52 0.81
CA GLU A 8 10.73 -9.80 1.28
C GLU A 8 9.51 -10.26 0.47
N CYS A 9 8.78 -9.32 -0.15
CA CYS A 9 7.60 -9.62 -0.94
C CYS A 9 7.66 -8.92 -2.30
N TYR A 10 7.26 -9.63 -3.33
CA TYR A 10 7.11 -9.14 -4.71
C TYR A 10 6.13 -10.06 -5.43
N VAL A 11 5.63 -9.68 -6.60
CA VAL A 11 4.68 -10.51 -7.35
C VAL A 11 5.01 -12.01 -7.30
N PRO A 12 4.03 -12.91 -7.09
CA PRO A 12 2.57 -12.71 -7.17
C PRO A 12 1.89 -12.29 -5.86
N GLU A 13 2.63 -11.92 -4.82
CA GLU A 13 2.04 -11.36 -3.59
C GLU A 13 1.37 -10.01 -3.91
N VAL A 14 0.27 -9.70 -3.22
CA VAL A 14 -0.50 -8.46 -3.42
C VAL A 14 -0.55 -7.67 -2.12
N ASN A 15 0.15 -6.55 -2.08
CA ASN A 15 0.09 -5.57 -0.98
C ASN A 15 0.67 -4.22 -1.43
N GLY A 16 0.50 -3.17 -0.62
CA GLY A 16 0.97 -1.82 -0.96
C GLY A 16 2.48 -1.70 -1.20
N VAL A 17 3.30 -2.52 -0.54
CA VAL A 17 4.77 -2.52 -0.75
C VAL A 17 5.11 -3.10 -2.13
N VAL A 18 4.47 -4.20 -2.51
CA VAL A 18 4.65 -4.82 -3.84
C VAL A 18 4.29 -3.82 -4.92
N TYR A 19 3.12 -3.17 -4.82
CA TYR A 19 2.68 -2.20 -5.81
C TYR A 19 3.61 -0.98 -5.89
N HIS A 20 4.06 -0.46 -4.75
CA HIS A 20 5.06 0.62 -4.73
C HIS A 20 6.35 0.21 -5.47
N ILE A 21 6.84 -1.03 -5.25
CA ILE A 21 8.04 -1.54 -5.92
C ILE A 21 7.79 -1.70 -7.43
N GLU A 22 6.65 -2.25 -7.86
CA GLU A 22 6.31 -2.38 -9.28
C GLU A 22 6.26 -1.01 -9.97
N THR A 23 5.59 -0.05 -9.33
CA THR A 23 5.51 1.34 -9.81
C THR A 23 6.90 1.97 -9.94
N LEU A 24 7.77 1.79 -8.93
CA LEU A 24 9.16 2.28 -8.96
C LEU A 24 9.98 1.58 -10.06
N CYS A 25 9.85 0.26 -10.19
CA CYS A 25 10.54 -0.52 -11.23
C CYS A 25 10.16 -0.06 -12.63
N LYS A 26 8.87 0.18 -12.89
CA LYS A 26 8.36 0.72 -14.15
C LYS A 26 9.01 2.06 -14.44
N GLY A 27 8.95 3.00 -13.51
CA GLY A 27 9.52 4.32 -13.71
C GLY A 27 11.04 4.32 -13.88
N LEU A 28 11.79 3.49 -13.12
CA LEU A 28 13.23 3.33 -13.28
C LEU A 28 13.60 2.76 -14.67
N THR A 29 12.85 1.76 -15.14
CA THR A 29 13.08 1.13 -16.45
C THR A 29 12.78 2.11 -17.60
N GLU A 30 11.67 2.84 -17.51
CA GLU A 30 11.31 3.89 -18.48
C GLU A 30 12.36 5.03 -18.52
N ALA A 31 13.00 5.33 -17.39
CA ALA A 31 14.11 6.29 -17.30
C ALA A 31 15.47 5.70 -17.75
N GLY A 32 15.50 4.48 -18.30
CA GLY A 32 16.70 3.84 -18.84
C GLY A 32 17.64 3.22 -17.80
N HIS A 33 17.15 2.96 -16.57
CA HIS A 33 17.91 2.27 -15.54
C HIS A 33 17.68 0.75 -15.59
N GLN A 34 18.67 -0.04 -15.15
CA GLN A 34 18.53 -1.49 -14.99
C GLN A 34 18.12 -1.80 -13.55
N VAL A 35 17.12 -2.66 -13.40
CA VAL A 35 16.61 -3.08 -12.09
C VAL A 35 16.80 -4.57 -11.90
N LEU A 36 17.28 -4.97 -10.72
CA LEU A 36 17.29 -6.36 -10.25
C LEU A 36 16.48 -6.43 -8.96
N ILE A 37 15.42 -7.22 -8.95
CA ILE A 37 14.69 -7.53 -7.72
C ILE A 37 15.42 -8.67 -6.98
N VAL A 38 15.61 -8.55 -5.68
CA VAL A 38 16.18 -9.59 -4.83
C VAL A 38 15.11 -10.00 -3.82
N LYS A 39 14.57 -11.22 -3.96
CA LYS A 39 13.47 -11.72 -3.12
C LYS A 39 13.67 -13.17 -2.67
N PRO A 40 13.04 -13.60 -1.56
CA PRO A 40 12.96 -15.02 -1.20
C PRO A 40 11.92 -15.74 -2.09
N ASP A 41 12.12 -17.04 -2.27
CA ASP A 41 11.12 -17.91 -2.90
C ASP A 41 11.26 -19.34 -2.38
N PHE A 42 10.18 -19.91 -1.85
CA PHE A 42 10.17 -21.28 -1.31
C PHE A 42 10.13 -22.36 -2.40
N ASN A 43 9.83 -22.00 -3.65
CA ASN A 43 9.82 -22.92 -4.78
C ASN A 43 11.20 -23.17 -5.39
N VAL A 44 12.19 -22.33 -5.07
CA VAL A 44 13.55 -22.52 -5.59
C VAL A 44 14.45 -23.23 -4.58
N LYS A 45 15.27 -24.16 -5.06
CA LYS A 45 16.23 -24.92 -4.23
C LYS A 45 17.62 -24.28 -4.18
N ARG A 46 17.92 -23.35 -5.06
CA ARG A 46 19.21 -22.64 -5.17
C ARG A 46 19.01 -21.21 -5.63
N HIS A 47 19.96 -20.34 -5.32
CA HIS A 47 19.92 -18.97 -5.81
C HIS A 47 20.04 -18.94 -7.33
N VAL A 48 19.16 -18.18 -7.98
CA VAL A 48 19.13 -18.06 -9.44
C VAL A 48 18.62 -16.68 -9.83
N ILE A 49 19.19 -16.11 -10.90
CA ILE A 49 18.66 -14.90 -11.55
C ILE A 49 17.83 -15.35 -12.76
N LYS A 50 16.58 -14.98 -12.78
CA LYS A 50 15.65 -15.20 -13.89
C LYS A 50 14.74 -13.98 -14.02
N ASP A 51 14.50 -13.50 -15.24
CA ASP A 51 13.60 -12.37 -15.54
C ASP A 51 13.87 -11.12 -14.69
N ASN A 52 15.16 -10.77 -14.53
CA ASN A 52 15.63 -9.68 -13.66
C ASN A 52 15.26 -9.83 -12.17
N ILE A 53 15.00 -11.04 -11.71
CA ILE A 53 14.77 -11.36 -10.30
C ILE A 53 15.82 -12.36 -9.81
N LEU A 54 16.49 -12.00 -8.73
CA LEU A 54 17.37 -12.90 -7.96
C LEU A 54 16.53 -13.60 -6.88
N TYR A 55 16.14 -14.81 -7.17
CA TYR A 55 15.41 -15.69 -6.25
C TYR A 55 16.35 -16.33 -5.24
N SER A 56 15.95 -16.36 -3.99
CA SER A 56 16.69 -16.98 -2.89
C SER A 56 15.89 -18.10 -2.25
N PRO A 57 16.46 -19.31 -2.07
CA PRO A 57 15.78 -20.39 -1.34
C PRO A 57 15.26 -19.91 0.01
N ALA A 58 14.02 -20.25 0.30
CA ALA A 58 13.35 -19.75 1.48
C ALA A 58 12.43 -20.81 2.11
N VAL A 59 12.01 -20.55 3.33
CA VAL A 59 11.01 -21.32 4.06
C VAL A 59 9.76 -20.46 4.20
N LYS A 60 8.60 -21.02 3.86
CA LYS A 60 7.30 -20.35 4.04
C LYS A 60 6.95 -20.27 5.52
N LEU A 61 6.58 -19.08 5.98
CA LEU A 61 6.13 -18.88 7.35
C LEU A 61 4.66 -19.27 7.48
N LYS A 62 4.37 -20.25 8.30
CA LYS A 62 2.98 -20.58 8.67
C LYS A 62 2.40 -19.42 9.47
N ASN A 63 1.19 -19.00 9.13
CA ASN A 63 0.43 -17.91 9.78
C ASN A 63 1.00 -16.48 9.60
N MET A 64 1.92 -16.25 8.69
CA MET A 64 2.42 -14.91 8.35
C MET A 64 2.25 -14.59 6.87
N TYR A 65 1.00 -14.51 6.40
CA TYR A 65 0.59 -13.93 5.10
C TYR A 65 1.38 -14.39 3.87
N ASP A 66 1.73 -15.68 3.80
CA ASP A 66 2.55 -16.26 2.72
C ASP A 66 3.99 -15.69 2.61
N TYR A 67 4.44 -14.93 3.59
CA TYR A 67 5.83 -14.49 3.61
C TYR A 67 6.79 -15.67 3.67
N SER A 68 7.88 -15.53 2.94
CA SER A 68 8.96 -16.49 2.94
C SER A 68 10.23 -15.86 3.53
N ILE A 69 10.96 -16.59 4.35
CA ILE A 69 12.23 -16.13 4.93
C ILE A 69 13.36 -16.96 4.36
N SER A 70 14.42 -16.30 3.89
CA SER A 70 15.66 -16.92 3.43
C SER A 70 16.79 -16.73 4.44
N TYR A 71 17.84 -17.57 4.33
CA TYR A 71 19.04 -17.35 5.14
C TYR A 71 19.75 -16.05 4.73
N PRO A 72 19.98 -15.07 5.65
CA PRO A 72 20.47 -13.75 5.28
C PRO A 72 21.95 -13.72 4.82
N TYR A 73 22.81 -14.63 5.28
CA TYR A 73 24.24 -14.61 5.01
C TYR A 73 24.67 -15.62 3.94
N SER A 74 24.21 -15.47 2.69
CA SER A 74 24.54 -16.38 1.60
C SER A 74 25.71 -15.87 0.75
N LYS A 75 26.82 -16.66 0.70
CA LYS A 75 27.97 -16.38 -0.18
C LYS A 75 27.59 -16.46 -1.66
N THR A 76 26.71 -17.40 -2.04
CA THR A 76 26.26 -17.58 -3.43
C THR A 76 25.42 -16.37 -3.88
N ARG A 77 24.45 -15.91 -3.06
CA ARG A 77 23.66 -14.72 -3.36
C ARG A 77 24.53 -13.47 -3.47
N LEU A 78 25.50 -13.33 -2.55
CA LEU A 78 26.46 -12.23 -2.57
C LEU A 78 27.30 -12.24 -3.86
N LYS A 79 27.76 -13.42 -4.32
CA LYS A 79 28.50 -13.59 -5.57
C LYS A 79 27.65 -13.15 -6.78
N LEU A 80 26.42 -13.64 -6.89
CA LEU A 80 25.50 -13.27 -7.97
C LEU A 80 25.23 -11.75 -7.99
N LEU A 81 24.99 -11.14 -6.84
CA LEU A 81 24.81 -9.71 -6.73
C LEU A 81 26.07 -8.93 -7.14
N LYS A 82 27.27 -9.40 -6.73
CA LYS A 82 28.56 -8.82 -7.14
C LYS A 82 28.77 -8.89 -8.65
N GLU A 83 28.43 -10.03 -9.27
CA GLU A 83 28.54 -10.23 -10.72
C GLU A 83 27.56 -9.31 -11.49
N TRP A 84 26.39 -9.05 -10.92
CA TRP A 84 25.42 -8.11 -11.49
C TRP A 84 25.87 -6.64 -11.36
N LYS A 85 26.80 -6.30 -10.45
CA LYS A 85 27.42 -4.97 -10.27
C LYS A 85 26.40 -3.85 -10.06
N PRO A 86 25.58 -3.85 -9.00
CA PRO A 86 24.68 -2.74 -8.72
C PRO A 86 25.44 -1.47 -8.31
N ASP A 87 24.96 -0.32 -8.73
CA ASP A 87 25.41 1.00 -8.29
C ASP A 87 24.77 1.37 -6.94
N ILE A 88 23.53 0.90 -6.70
CA ILE A 88 22.72 1.14 -5.51
C ILE A 88 22.05 -0.15 -5.06
N ILE A 89 21.96 -0.33 -3.75
CA ILE A 89 21.06 -1.30 -3.12
C ILE A 89 19.92 -0.50 -2.46
N HIS A 90 18.66 -0.76 -2.86
CA HIS A 90 17.51 -0.12 -2.25
C HIS A 90 16.68 -1.14 -1.47
N ILE A 91 16.57 -0.94 -0.15
CA ILE A 91 15.89 -1.84 0.79
C ILE A 91 14.45 -1.39 0.95
N HIS A 92 13.50 -2.32 0.86
CA HIS A 92 12.07 -2.09 1.09
C HIS A 92 11.47 -2.91 2.24
N ASN A 93 12.22 -3.89 2.78
CA ASN A 93 11.82 -4.65 3.97
C ASN A 93 13.02 -4.97 4.86
N GLU A 94 12.76 -5.13 6.15
CA GLU A 94 13.76 -5.20 7.21
C GLU A 94 14.10 -6.64 7.67
N TYR A 95 13.45 -7.64 7.09
CA TYR A 95 13.64 -9.04 7.51
C TYR A 95 14.88 -9.67 6.87
N SER A 96 14.77 -10.90 6.42
CA SER A 96 15.92 -11.68 5.96
C SER A 96 16.66 -11.07 4.76
N GLN A 97 15.90 -10.44 3.86
CA GLN A 97 16.46 -9.77 2.68
C GLN A 97 17.09 -8.42 3.05
N GLY A 98 16.47 -7.67 3.94
CA GLY A 98 17.05 -6.42 4.43
C GLY A 98 18.37 -6.65 5.16
N ILE A 99 18.47 -7.69 6.03
CA ILE A 99 19.72 -8.08 6.68
C ILE A 99 20.77 -8.46 5.63
N PHE A 100 20.38 -9.22 4.58
CA PHE A 100 21.28 -9.53 3.48
C PHE A 100 21.76 -8.26 2.76
N ALA A 101 20.88 -7.30 2.51
CA ALA A 101 21.22 -6.05 1.84
C ALA A 101 22.26 -5.23 2.63
N LEU A 102 22.08 -5.11 3.96
CA LEU A 102 23.08 -4.48 4.84
C LEU A 102 24.44 -5.21 4.77
N TYR A 103 24.42 -6.54 4.81
CA TYR A 103 25.63 -7.35 4.69
C TYR A 103 26.30 -7.15 3.32
N ALA A 104 25.54 -7.19 2.24
CA ALA A 104 26.04 -7.05 0.87
C ALA A 104 26.61 -5.64 0.63
N GLY A 105 25.88 -4.59 1.02
CA GLY A 105 26.34 -3.21 0.90
C GLY A 105 27.68 -2.98 1.60
N LYS A 106 27.81 -3.46 2.84
CA LYS A 106 29.07 -3.37 3.59
C LYS A 106 30.21 -4.16 2.94
N LYS A 107 29.95 -5.39 2.45
CA LYS A 107 30.98 -6.28 1.87
C LYS A 107 31.44 -5.83 0.48
N LEU A 108 30.53 -5.26 -0.30
CA LEU A 108 30.81 -4.87 -1.69
C LEU A 108 31.11 -3.36 -1.83
N GLY A 109 30.98 -2.58 -0.76
CA GLY A 109 31.15 -1.12 -0.81
C GLY A 109 30.05 -0.40 -1.58
N ILE A 110 28.85 -1.01 -1.70
CA ILE A 110 27.74 -0.45 -2.46
C ILE A 110 26.86 0.38 -1.53
N PRO A 111 26.52 1.64 -1.90
CA PRO A 111 25.67 2.49 -1.10
C PRO A 111 24.24 1.93 -1.00
N ILE A 112 23.64 2.14 0.17
CA ILE A 112 22.29 1.67 0.49
C ILE A 112 21.36 2.87 0.57
N VAL A 113 20.17 2.73 -0.03
CA VAL A 113 18.97 3.55 0.22
C VAL A 113 17.94 2.68 0.91
N TYR A 114 17.20 3.22 1.85
CA TYR A 114 16.19 2.48 2.59
C TYR A 114 14.84 3.22 2.54
N THR A 115 13.81 2.56 2.02
CA THR A 115 12.42 3.03 2.13
C THR A 115 11.72 2.30 3.27
N ILE A 116 11.27 3.07 4.27
CA ILE A 116 10.49 2.54 5.39
C ILE A 116 9.00 2.62 5.04
N HIS A 117 8.35 1.45 5.00
CA HIS A 117 6.92 1.32 4.66
C HIS A 117 6.02 1.15 5.88
N THR A 118 6.55 0.60 6.97
CA THR A 118 5.74 0.15 8.11
C THR A 118 5.99 0.99 9.34
N MET A 119 4.92 1.50 9.94
CA MET A 119 4.94 2.13 11.26
C MET A 119 4.95 1.03 12.33
N TYR A 120 6.12 0.48 12.64
CA TYR A 120 6.25 -0.70 13.51
C TYR A 120 5.63 -0.52 14.90
N TYR A 121 5.58 0.68 15.43
CA TYR A 121 4.95 0.93 16.74
C TYR A 121 3.43 0.70 16.70
N ASP A 122 2.79 0.98 15.57
CA ASP A 122 1.35 0.76 15.40
C ASP A 122 1.01 -0.74 15.33
N TYR A 123 1.99 -1.59 15.05
CA TYR A 123 1.85 -3.06 14.95
C TYR A 123 2.29 -3.81 16.21
N LEU A 124 2.71 -3.10 17.28
CA LEU A 124 3.12 -3.77 18.52
C LEU A 124 1.96 -4.52 19.21
N HIS A 125 0.70 -4.14 18.93
CA HIS A 125 -0.48 -4.82 19.46
C HIS A 125 -0.55 -6.32 19.08
N TYR A 126 0.03 -6.73 17.93
CA TYR A 126 0.13 -8.14 17.54
C TYR A 126 0.94 -9.01 18.51
N PHE A 127 1.75 -8.38 19.36
CA PHE A 127 2.49 -9.08 20.40
C PHE A 127 1.68 -9.24 21.70
N GLY A 128 0.37 -8.88 21.72
CA GLY A 128 -0.52 -9.03 22.84
C GLY A 128 0.01 -8.36 24.10
N ILE A 129 0.09 -9.11 25.23
CA ILE A 129 0.56 -8.60 26.53
C ILE A 129 1.98 -8.03 26.43
N LEU A 130 2.81 -8.51 25.51
CA LEU A 130 4.20 -8.07 25.32
C LEU A 130 4.32 -6.70 24.67
N GLN A 131 3.26 -6.14 24.07
CA GLN A 131 3.27 -4.84 23.37
C GLN A 131 3.79 -3.68 24.26
N ASN A 132 3.55 -3.75 25.56
CA ASN A 132 3.95 -2.73 26.52
C ASN A 132 5.37 -2.91 27.07
N LEU A 133 6.06 -3.98 26.72
CA LEU A 133 7.42 -4.21 27.19
C LEU A 133 8.38 -3.16 26.62
N LYS A 134 9.03 -2.42 27.51
CA LYS A 134 10.08 -1.45 27.14
C LYS A 134 11.19 -2.10 26.30
N ALA A 135 11.49 -3.39 26.54
CA ALA A 135 12.47 -4.13 25.80
C ALA A 135 12.08 -4.34 24.33
N LEU A 136 10.80 -4.63 24.03
CA LEU A 136 10.29 -4.78 22.66
C LEU A 136 10.38 -3.45 21.91
N LYS A 137 9.93 -2.36 22.52
CA LYS A 137 10.03 -1.00 21.94
C LYS A 137 11.49 -0.61 21.66
N LYS A 138 12.42 -0.94 22.58
CA LYS A 138 13.86 -0.72 22.37
C LYS A 138 14.41 -1.56 21.23
N ALA A 139 13.98 -2.82 21.09
CA ALA A 139 14.44 -3.70 20.01
C ALA A 139 13.98 -3.19 18.64
N VAL A 140 12.70 -2.75 18.51
CA VAL A 140 12.17 -2.12 17.29
C VAL A 140 12.94 -0.84 16.97
N HIS A 141 13.12 0.02 17.95
CA HIS A 141 13.89 1.26 17.79
C HIS A 141 15.32 1.00 17.32
N TRP A 142 16.03 0.06 17.98
CA TRP A 142 17.38 -0.35 17.56
C TRP A 142 17.39 -0.89 16.12
N GLY A 143 16.41 -1.70 15.75
CA GLY A 143 16.26 -2.21 14.40
C GLY A 143 16.14 -1.07 13.37
N ILE A 144 15.25 -0.09 13.61
CA ILE A 144 15.08 1.09 12.76
C ILE A 144 16.39 1.87 12.63
N LEU A 145 17.05 2.17 13.75
CA LEU A 145 18.33 2.89 13.74
C LEU A 145 19.40 2.13 12.94
N LYS A 146 19.46 0.81 13.05
CA LYS A 146 20.42 0.01 12.30
C LYS A 146 20.25 0.14 10.79
N TYR A 147 19.02 0.11 10.28
CA TYR A 147 18.75 0.28 8.84
C TYR A 147 18.99 1.72 8.39
N THR A 148 18.52 2.69 9.15
CA THR A 148 18.65 4.10 8.79
C THR A 148 20.12 4.54 8.82
N GLU A 149 20.89 4.24 9.87
CA GLU A 149 22.30 4.61 10.00
C GLU A 149 23.23 3.86 9.03
N SER A 150 22.82 2.66 8.57
CA SER A 150 23.58 1.93 7.55
C SER A 150 23.29 2.42 6.14
N SER A 151 22.32 3.30 5.95
CA SER A 151 21.89 3.84 4.66
C SER A 151 22.48 5.22 4.40
N LYS A 152 22.60 5.60 3.14
CA LYS A 152 23.00 6.96 2.70
C LYS A 152 21.81 7.91 2.60
N ALA A 153 20.62 7.37 2.46
CA ALA A 153 19.36 8.08 2.48
C ALA A 153 18.24 7.16 2.98
N VAL A 154 17.26 7.77 3.65
CA VAL A 154 16.02 7.13 4.09
C VAL A 154 14.86 7.80 3.36
N ILE A 155 13.95 7.00 2.82
CA ILE A 155 12.73 7.49 2.17
C ILE A 155 11.54 7.06 3.02
N CYS A 156 10.57 7.96 3.21
CA CYS A 156 9.30 7.69 3.88
C CYS A 156 8.14 8.32 3.11
N ALA A 157 6.94 7.72 3.23
CA ALA A 157 5.81 8.13 2.42
C ALA A 157 4.97 9.27 3.03
N SER A 158 5.10 9.56 4.33
CA SER A 158 4.21 10.49 5.03
C SER A 158 4.94 11.36 6.05
N THR A 159 4.31 12.49 6.40
CA THR A 159 4.75 13.35 7.51
C THR A 159 4.72 12.62 8.85
N LYS A 160 3.74 11.73 9.05
CA LYS A 160 3.67 10.85 10.23
C LYS A 160 4.97 10.06 10.40
N MET A 161 5.42 9.39 9.34
CA MET A 161 6.65 8.60 9.35
C MET A 161 7.90 9.49 9.48
N GLU A 162 7.93 10.64 8.80
CA GLU A 162 9.04 11.59 8.91
C GLU A 162 9.21 12.08 10.35
N ASN A 163 8.12 12.47 11.02
CA ASN A 163 8.12 12.90 12.42
C ASN A 163 8.55 11.77 13.37
N PHE A 164 8.09 10.54 13.08
CA PHE A 164 8.51 9.36 13.82
C PHE A 164 10.04 9.13 13.73
N LEU A 165 10.62 9.22 12.54
CA LEU A 165 12.06 9.10 12.34
C LEU A 165 12.85 10.21 13.04
N LYS A 166 12.31 11.44 13.07
CA LYS A 166 12.88 12.56 13.88
C LYS A 166 12.87 12.24 15.38
N LEU A 167 11.76 11.69 15.88
CA LEU A 167 11.66 11.27 17.29
C LEU A 167 12.61 10.11 17.62
N CYS A 168 12.93 9.28 16.65
CA CYS A 168 13.95 8.23 16.78
C CYS A 168 15.39 8.76 16.72
N ASN A 169 15.60 10.06 16.54
CA ASN A 169 16.92 10.71 16.39
C ASN A 169 17.73 10.13 15.20
N VAL A 170 17.07 9.82 14.09
CA VAL A 170 17.74 9.36 12.87
C VAL A 170 18.61 10.48 12.32
N SER A 171 19.92 10.24 12.17
CA SER A 171 20.91 11.20 11.65
C SER A 171 21.05 11.19 10.14
N THR A 172 20.69 10.07 9.50
CA THR A 172 20.72 9.93 8.03
C THR A 172 19.69 10.86 7.37
N PRO A 173 20.00 11.49 6.22
CA PRO A 173 19.04 12.32 5.48
C PRO A 173 17.75 11.57 5.19
N VAL A 174 16.62 12.13 5.63
CA VAL A 174 15.28 11.60 5.40
C VAL A 174 14.60 12.43 4.31
N TYR A 175 14.01 11.73 3.34
CA TYR A 175 13.28 12.31 2.22
C TYR A 175 11.83 11.86 2.27
N LYS A 176 10.90 12.81 2.36
CA LYS A 176 9.48 12.51 2.25
C LYS A 176 9.09 12.43 0.77
N ILE A 177 8.77 11.24 0.32
CA ILE A 177 8.30 10.94 -1.05
C ILE A 177 7.02 10.11 -0.92
N PRO A 178 5.85 10.70 -1.12
CA PRO A 178 4.56 10.00 -1.03
C PRO A 178 4.48 8.83 -2.01
N ASN A 179 3.71 7.80 -1.65
CA ASN A 179 3.35 6.75 -2.59
C ASN A 179 2.53 7.35 -3.74
N THR A 180 2.61 6.71 -4.89
CA THR A 180 1.82 7.06 -6.07
C THR A 180 1.23 5.81 -6.68
N CYS A 181 0.23 5.95 -7.53
CA CYS A 181 -0.26 4.88 -8.39
C CYS A 181 -0.06 5.27 -9.86
N ILE A 182 -0.18 4.28 -10.73
CA ILE A 182 -0.19 4.49 -12.19
C ILE A 182 -1.64 4.78 -12.57
N ALA A 183 -2.05 6.04 -12.46
CA ALA A 183 -3.47 6.41 -12.61
C ALA A 183 -4.06 5.95 -13.95
N GLY A 184 -3.26 5.93 -15.03
CA GLY A 184 -3.71 5.44 -16.34
C GLY A 184 -4.15 3.98 -16.36
N ASP A 185 -3.63 3.12 -15.48
CA ASP A 185 -4.02 1.71 -15.41
C ASP A 185 -5.44 1.53 -14.79
N PHE A 186 -5.94 2.57 -14.12
CA PHE A 186 -7.25 2.62 -13.46
C PHE A 186 -8.30 3.43 -14.24
N ALA A 187 -7.94 4.00 -15.39
CA ALA A 187 -8.84 4.80 -16.20
C ALA A 187 -10.01 3.96 -16.76
N GLU A 188 -11.20 4.57 -16.85
CA GLU A 188 -12.44 3.90 -17.31
C GLU A 188 -12.30 3.27 -18.70
N GLU A 189 -11.51 3.90 -19.58
CA GLU A 189 -11.22 3.42 -20.93
C GLU A 189 -10.48 2.08 -20.96
N THR A 190 -9.85 1.69 -19.84
CA THR A 190 -9.11 0.42 -19.71
C THR A 190 -10.02 -0.75 -19.31
N LEU A 191 -11.30 -0.51 -19.08
CA LEU A 191 -12.26 -1.52 -18.62
C LEU A 191 -12.83 -2.32 -19.78
N ASP A 192 -12.94 -3.64 -19.61
CA ASP A 192 -13.78 -4.48 -20.45
C ASP A 192 -15.25 -4.26 -20.09
N LYS A 193 -16.02 -3.74 -21.06
CA LYS A 193 -17.44 -3.41 -20.86
C LYS A 193 -18.29 -4.64 -20.56
N ASN A 194 -17.96 -5.79 -21.14
CA ASN A 194 -18.71 -7.03 -20.91
C ASN A 194 -18.49 -7.54 -19.49
N LEU A 195 -17.24 -7.48 -19.00
CA LEU A 195 -16.92 -7.85 -17.62
C LEU A 195 -17.59 -6.88 -16.62
N MET A 196 -17.58 -5.57 -16.91
CA MET A 196 -18.29 -4.59 -16.07
C MET A 196 -19.79 -4.86 -16.00
N GLN A 197 -20.41 -5.15 -17.16
CA GLN A 197 -21.84 -5.46 -17.20
C GLN A 197 -22.14 -6.74 -16.40
N LYS A 198 -21.32 -7.78 -16.59
CA LYS A 198 -21.45 -9.04 -15.83
C LYS A 198 -21.35 -8.80 -14.32
N LEU A 199 -20.36 -8.03 -13.86
CA LEU A 199 -20.21 -7.73 -12.43
C LEU A 199 -21.42 -6.96 -11.86
N ARG A 200 -21.99 -6.02 -12.62
CA ARG A 200 -23.23 -5.34 -12.22
C ARG A 200 -24.40 -6.31 -12.07
N GLU A 201 -24.51 -7.27 -12.97
CA GLU A 201 -25.56 -8.32 -12.92
C GLU A 201 -25.31 -9.29 -11.75
N ASP A 202 -24.07 -9.80 -11.59
CA ASP A 202 -23.69 -10.74 -10.54
C ASP A 202 -23.96 -10.17 -9.14
N TYR A 203 -23.73 -8.87 -8.94
CA TYR A 203 -23.98 -8.19 -7.66
C TYR A 203 -25.33 -7.44 -7.58
N ASN A 204 -26.17 -7.56 -8.61
CA ASN A 204 -27.48 -6.92 -8.69
C ASN A 204 -27.41 -5.39 -8.42
N ILE A 205 -26.51 -4.71 -9.13
CA ILE A 205 -26.26 -3.26 -9.00
C ILE A 205 -27.04 -2.52 -10.08
N GLY A 206 -28.12 -1.87 -9.68
CA GLY A 206 -28.88 -0.97 -10.54
C GLY A 206 -28.28 0.45 -10.61
N PRO A 207 -28.78 1.28 -11.54
CA PRO A 207 -28.26 2.64 -11.74
C PRO A 207 -28.48 3.57 -10.54
N ASP A 208 -29.46 3.27 -9.69
CA ASP A 208 -29.82 4.07 -8.49
C ASP A 208 -29.09 3.61 -7.23
N TYR A 209 -28.18 2.65 -7.33
CA TYR A 209 -27.43 2.17 -6.17
C TYR A 209 -26.28 3.12 -5.83
N PHE A 210 -26.08 3.33 -4.53
CA PHE A 210 -24.95 4.04 -3.99
C PHE A 210 -24.00 3.05 -3.31
N ASN A 211 -22.87 2.79 -3.92
CA ASN A 211 -21.97 1.75 -3.49
C ASN A 211 -20.70 2.33 -2.86
N LEU A 212 -20.31 1.78 -1.72
CA LEU A 212 -19.05 2.09 -1.08
C LEU A 212 -18.12 0.87 -1.15
N CYS A 213 -16.83 1.11 -1.13
CA CYS A 213 -15.86 0.03 -0.99
C CYS A 213 -14.78 0.34 0.04
N PHE A 214 -14.25 -0.73 0.60
CA PHE A 214 -12.94 -0.82 1.25
C PHE A 214 -12.11 -1.84 0.49
N CYS A 215 -10.83 -1.58 0.29
CA CYS A 215 -9.90 -2.54 -0.29
C CYS A 215 -8.64 -2.67 0.55
N GLY A 216 -8.32 -3.90 0.96
CA GLY A 216 -7.12 -4.15 1.74
C GLY A 216 -7.18 -5.45 2.52
N ARG A 217 -6.18 -5.65 3.37
CA ARG A 217 -6.13 -6.80 4.27
C ARG A 217 -7.22 -6.69 5.35
N ILE A 218 -7.96 -7.76 5.55
CA ILE A 218 -9.01 -7.84 6.59
C ILE A 218 -8.34 -8.19 7.92
N ALA A 219 -7.90 -7.15 8.65
CA ALA A 219 -7.14 -7.26 9.88
C ALA A 219 -7.53 -6.15 10.89
N GLU A 220 -7.07 -6.30 12.11
CA GLU A 220 -7.51 -5.51 13.26
C GLU A 220 -7.29 -4.00 13.08
N GLU A 221 -6.13 -3.63 12.53
CA GLU A 221 -5.75 -2.22 12.28
C GLU A 221 -6.66 -1.50 11.27
N LYS A 222 -7.45 -2.25 10.48
CA LYS A 222 -8.40 -1.68 9.51
C LYS A 222 -9.76 -1.33 10.15
N ASN A 223 -9.99 -1.77 11.38
CA ASN A 223 -11.16 -1.43 12.20
C ASN A 223 -12.50 -1.66 11.47
N LEU A 224 -12.59 -2.77 10.73
CA LEU A 224 -13.77 -3.08 9.91
C LEU A 224 -15.00 -3.45 10.75
N MET A 225 -14.85 -3.82 12.03
CA MET A 225 -15.97 -3.98 12.95
C MET A 225 -16.76 -2.68 13.10
N LEU A 226 -16.08 -1.56 13.31
CA LEU A 226 -16.71 -0.24 13.37
C LEU A 226 -17.38 0.12 12.05
N MET A 227 -16.76 -0.24 10.93
CA MET A 227 -17.35 -0.02 9.60
C MET A 227 -18.70 -0.74 9.46
N LEU A 228 -18.81 -2.00 9.90
CA LEU A 228 -20.09 -2.74 9.86
C LEU A 228 -21.14 -2.14 10.80
N GLU A 229 -20.75 -1.67 11.98
CA GLU A 229 -21.66 -1.01 12.92
C GLU A 229 -22.22 0.30 12.32
N TYR A 230 -21.38 1.06 11.64
CA TYR A 230 -21.80 2.27 10.93
C TYR A 230 -22.66 1.92 9.72
N TRP A 231 -22.29 0.87 8.98
CA TRP A 231 -23.01 0.43 7.79
C TRP A 231 -24.46 0.06 8.08
N LYS A 232 -24.76 -0.57 9.22
CA LYS A 232 -26.13 -0.85 9.66
C LYS A 232 -27.01 0.41 9.67
N LYS A 233 -26.47 1.53 10.14
CA LYS A 233 -27.20 2.80 10.21
C LYS A 233 -27.23 3.50 8.86
N ILE A 234 -26.13 3.44 8.08
CA ILE A 234 -26.06 3.99 6.73
C ILE A 234 -27.09 3.31 5.82
N GLY A 235 -27.21 1.97 5.86
CA GLY A 235 -28.19 1.24 5.05
C GLY A 235 -29.65 1.56 5.40
N ALA A 236 -29.94 2.00 6.62
CA ALA A 236 -31.26 2.52 6.99
C ALA A 236 -31.55 3.89 6.40
N GLU A 237 -30.56 4.77 6.28
CA GLU A 237 -30.69 6.12 5.71
C GLU A 237 -30.61 6.10 4.18
N ILE A 238 -29.85 5.17 3.59
CA ILE A 238 -29.62 5.02 2.15
C ILE A 238 -29.94 3.58 1.73
N PRO A 239 -31.24 3.21 1.55
CA PRO A 239 -31.66 1.81 1.37
C PRO A 239 -31.11 1.11 0.13
N LYS A 240 -30.85 1.86 -0.96
CA LYS A 240 -30.23 1.31 -2.19
C LYS A 240 -28.70 1.48 -2.14
N SER A 241 -28.06 0.85 -1.17
CA SER A 241 -26.61 0.91 -1.01
C SER A 241 -25.97 -0.46 -0.85
N ARG A 242 -24.71 -0.57 -1.24
CA ARG A 242 -23.86 -1.77 -1.06
C ARG A 242 -22.51 -1.36 -0.47
N LEU A 243 -21.98 -2.20 0.40
CA LEU A 243 -20.61 -2.09 0.90
C LEU A 243 -19.78 -3.28 0.39
N PHE A 244 -18.80 -2.98 -0.45
CA PHE A 244 -17.83 -3.97 -0.92
C PHE A 244 -16.62 -3.98 0.00
N ILE A 245 -16.36 -5.12 0.65
CA ILE A 245 -15.14 -5.39 1.41
C ILE A 245 -14.24 -6.26 0.55
N ILE A 246 -13.28 -5.61 -0.14
CA ILE A 246 -12.41 -6.22 -1.13
C ILE A 246 -11.12 -6.64 -0.45
N GLY A 247 -10.86 -7.94 -0.39
CA GLY A 247 -9.67 -8.50 0.22
C GLY A 247 -9.93 -9.71 1.08
N ASP A 248 -8.88 -10.16 1.75
CA ASP A 248 -8.93 -11.31 2.63
C ASP A 248 -8.08 -11.06 3.88
N GLY A 249 -8.25 -11.88 4.90
CA GLY A 249 -7.47 -11.76 6.13
C GLY A 249 -8.09 -12.53 7.32
N PRO A 250 -7.36 -12.55 8.45
CA PRO A 250 -7.74 -13.39 9.59
C PRO A 250 -9.09 -13.04 10.22
N LEU A 251 -9.53 -11.77 10.12
CA LEU A 251 -10.81 -11.34 10.72
C LEU A 251 -12.02 -11.54 9.80
N LYS A 252 -11.85 -12.00 8.56
CA LYS A 252 -12.97 -12.17 7.62
C LYS A 252 -14.11 -13.04 8.16
N PRO A 253 -13.86 -14.24 8.74
CA PRO A 253 -14.94 -15.06 9.27
C PRO A 253 -15.74 -14.39 10.41
N GLU A 254 -15.04 -13.62 11.25
CA GLU A 254 -15.65 -12.87 12.35
C GLU A 254 -16.50 -11.70 11.84
N LEU A 255 -16.05 -11.00 10.79
CA LEU A 255 -16.81 -9.94 10.16
C LEU A 255 -18.05 -10.46 9.42
N GLU A 256 -17.96 -11.61 8.76
CA GLU A 256 -19.12 -12.25 8.12
C GLU A 256 -20.18 -12.64 9.15
N LEU A 257 -19.74 -13.16 10.32
CA LEU A 257 -20.65 -13.44 11.43
C LEU A 257 -21.28 -12.14 11.97
N LYS A 258 -20.48 -11.11 12.17
CA LYS A 258 -20.95 -9.78 12.63
C LYS A 258 -21.98 -9.17 11.69
N ALA A 259 -21.77 -9.28 10.38
CA ALA A 259 -22.73 -8.80 9.38
C ALA A 259 -24.11 -9.49 9.54
N LYS A 260 -24.12 -10.81 9.78
CA LYS A 260 -25.36 -11.55 10.06
C LYS A 260 -26.01 -11.13 11.38
N GLU A 261 -25.25 -10.97 12.45
CA GLU A 261 -25.76 -10.49 13.75
C GLU A 261 -26.41 -9.09 13.62
N LEU A 262 -25.85 -8.25 12.76
CA LEU A 262 -26.37 -6.90 12.50
C LEU A 262 -27.55 -6.91 11.51
N GLY A 263 -27.82 -8.01 10.80
CA GLY A 263 -28.85 -8.12 9.76
C GLY A 263 -28.55 -7.30 8.51
N ILE A 264 -27.27 -7.24 8.10
CA ILE A 264 -26.79 -6.47 6.96
C ILE A 264 -26.07 -7.33 5.91
N GLU A 265 -26.12 -8.65 6.03
CA GLU A 265 -25.40 -9.59 5.15
C GLU A 265 -25.79 -9.49 3.68
N GLU A 266 -27.00 -9.03 3.35
CA GLU A 266 -27.43 -8.84 1.97
C GLU A 266 -26.85 -7.57 1.34
N SER A 267 -26.46 -6.58 2.13
CA SER A 267 -25.92 -5.30 1.67
C SER A 267 -24.40 -5.19 1.78
N VAL A 268 -23.74 -6.12 2.49
CA VAL A 268 -22.27 -6.19 2.64
C VAL A 268 -21.72 -7.34 1.81
N ILE A 269 -20.86 -7.04 0.88
CA ILE A 269 -20.30 -8.00 -0.07
C ILE A 269 -18.81 -8.23 0.26
N PHE A 270 -18.50 -9.42 0.75
CA PHE A 270 -17.12 -9.88 0.97
C PHE A 270 -16.60 -10.56 -0.29
N THR A 271 -15.81 -9.87 -1.09
CA THR A 271 -15.33 -10.40 -2.39
C THR A 271 -14.23 -11.47 -2.24
N GLY A 272 -13.57 -11.53 -1.08
CA GLY A 272 -12.32 -12.26 -0.95
C GLY A 272 -11.18 -11.57 -1.67
N LYS A 273 -10.06 -12.30 -1.84
CA LYS A 273 -8.88 -11.80 -2.53
C LYS A 273 -9.14 -11.66 -4.02
N ILE A 274 -9.02 -10.45 -4.54
CA ILE A 274 -9.11 -10.12 -5.96
C ILE A 274 -7.71 -9.89 -6.50
N SER A 275 -7.42 -10.35 -7.73
CA SER A 275 -6.16 -10.05 -8.40
C SER A 275 -6.08 -8.55 -8.73
N HIS A 276 -4.87 -7.99 -8.68
CA HIS A 276 -4.68 -6.54 -8.80
C HIS A 276 -5.18 -5.95 -10.12
N ASP A 277 -5.06 -6.69 -11.22
CA ASP A 277 -5.56 -6.32 -12.54
C ASP A 277 -7.09 -6.21 -12.62
N LEU A 278 -7.81 -6.89 -11.72
CA LEU A 278 -9.27 -6.86 -11.63
C LEU A 278 -9.82 -5.87 -10.58
N ILE A 279 -8.98 -5.38 -9.68
CA ILE A 279 -9.43 -4.48 -8.59
C ILE A 279 -10.11 -3.22 -9.12
N LYS A 280 -9.63 -2.66 -10.23
CA LYS A 280 -10.21 -1.47 -10.87
C LYS A 280 -11.69 -1.63 -11.21
N TYR A 281 -12.12 -2.82 -11.61
CA TYR A 281 -13.52 -3.10 -11.92
C TYR A 281 -14.42 -2.91 -10.68
N TYR A 282 -13.94 -3.35 -9.52
CA TYR A 282 -14.68 -3.18 -8.25
C TYR A 282 -14.71 -1.72 -7.81
N TYR A 283 -13.63 -0.96 -7.97
CA TYR A 283 -13.65 0.47 -7.70
C TYR A 283 -14.66 1.19 -8.61
N HIS A 284 -14.70 0.86 -9.90
CA HIS A 284 -15.65 1.47 -10.84
C HIS A 284 -17.12 1.05 -10.63
N LEU A 285 -17.40 0.03 -9.80
CA LEU A 285 -18.75 -0.28 -9.32
C LEU A 285 -19.21 0.66 -8.18
N CYS A 286 -18.28 1.42 -7.59
CA CYS A 286 -18.51 2.19 -6.37
C CYS A 286 -18.50 3.70 -6.61
N ASP A 287 -19.02 4.45 -5.63
CA ASP A 287 -19.14 5.91 -5.62
C ASP A 287 -18.17 6.57 -4.65
N ALA A 288 -17.70 5.85 -3.62
CA ALA A 288 -16.71 6.32 -2.66
C ALA A 288 -15.94 5.17 -2.02
N TYR A 289 -14.74 5.50 -1.53
CA TYR A 289 -13.88 4.60 -0.77
C TYR A 289 -14.00 4.91 0.72
N LEU A 290 -14.49 3.97 1.53
CA LEU A 290 -14.67 4.14 2.97
C LEU A 290 -13.51 3.52 3.74
N MET A 291 -12.90 4.28 4.63
CA MET A 291 -11.74 3.85 5.42
C MET A 291 -11.93 4.17 6.91
N THR A 292 -11.95 3.12 7.73
CA THR A 292 -12.04 3.21 9.20
C THR A 292 -10.74 2.86 9.91
N SER A 293 -9.64 2.75 9.16
CA SER A 293 -8.35 2.29 9.67
C SER A 293 -7.85 3.16 10.82
N LEU A 294 -7.27 2.50 11.83
CA LEU A 294 -6.65 3.15 13.00
C LEU A 294 -5.22 3.59 12.73
N SER A 295 -4.60 3.04 11.70
CA SER A 295 -3.21 3.34 11.33
C SER A 295 -3.05 3.21 9.82
N GLU A 296 -2.80 4.35 9.19
CA GLU A 296 -2.34 4.42 7.79
C GLU A 296 -1.05 5.24 7.73
N ASN A 297 -0.16 4.81 6.84
CA ASN A 297 1.05 5.61 6.57
C ASN A 297 0.88 6.44 5.29
N HIS A 298 0.46 5.82 4.21
CA HIS A 298 0.03 6.43 2.95
C HIS A 298 -0.59 5.32 2.10
N SER A 299 -1.91 5.18 2.14
CA SER A 299 -2.64 4.04 1.58
C SER A 299 -2.58 4.01 0.05
N VAL A 300 -1.99 2.95 -0.52
CA VAL A 300 -1.94 2.75 -1.97
C VAL A 300 -3.34 2.43 -2.52
N SER A 301 -4.13 1.60 -1.83
CA SER A 301 -5.50 1.29 -2.26
C SER A 301 -6.42 2.52 -2.30
N ALA A 302 -6.19 3.48 -1.40
CA ALA A 302 -6.90 4.76 -1.45
C ALA A 302 -6.47 5.60 -2.68
N LEU A 303 -5.19 5.59 -3.06
CA LEU A 303 -4.73 6.26 -4.28
C LEU A 303 -5.31 5.63 -5.55
N GLU A 304 -5.41 4.30 -5.58
CA GLU A 304 -6.06 3.55 -6.67
C GLU A 304 -7.55 3.90 -6.78
N ALA A 305 -8.24 3.98 -5.64
CA ALA A 305 -9.63 4.40 -5.60
C ALA A 305 -9.81 5.83 -6.13
N VAL A 306 -8.94 6.77 -5.74
CA VAL A 306 -8.93 8.14 -6.28
C VAL A 306 -8.67 8.15 -7.78
N ALA A 307 -7.78 7.28 -8.29
CA ALA A 307 -7.54 7.14 -9.73
C ALA A 307 -8.78 6.63 -10.49
N CYS A 308 -9.67 5.86 -9.84
CA CYS A 308 -10.98 5.47 -10.37
C CYS A 308 -12.09 6.51 -10.16
N GLY A 309 -11.76 7.68 -9.61
CA GLY A 309 -12.72 8.77 -9.34
C GLY A 309 -13.46 8.64 -8.01
N LEU A 310 -13.05 7.77 -7.09
CA LEU A 310 -13.70 7.62 -5.80
C LEU A 310 -13.08 8.57 -4.77
N PRO A 311 -13.84 9.49 -4.16
CA PRO A 311 -13.37 10.24 -3.02
C PRO A 311 -13.16 9.30 -1.82
N ILE A 312 -12.11 9.56 -1.04
CA ILE A 312 -11.81 8.82 0.19
C ILE A 312 -12.66 9.41 1.32
N ILE A 313 -13.43 8.57 2.00
CA ILE A 313 -14.16 8.97 3.22
C ILE A 313 -13.52 8.23 4.39
N HIS A 314 -12.91 8.96 5.31
CA HIS A 314 -12.08 8.34 6.34
C HIS A 314 -12.28 8.95 7.73
N ILE A 315 -11.97 8.16 8.76
CA ILE A 315 -11.90 8.69 10.12
C ILE A 315 -10.78 9.76 10.16
N TYR A 316 -11.09 10.89 10.80
CA TYR A 316 -10.14 11.98 10.95
C TYR A 316 -8.83 11.51 11.63
N ASP A 317 -7.73 11.76 10.96
CA ASP A 317 -6.37 11.53 11.46
C ASP A 317 -5.48 12.69 11.02
N ALA A 318 -5.19 13.59 11.96
CA ALA A 318 -4.33 14.77 11.72
C ALA A 318 -2.92 14.41 11.18
N THR A 319 -2.50 13.17 11.30
CA THR A 319 -1.20 12.72 10.81
C THR A 319 -1.22 12.23 9.36
N ASN A 320 -2.41 12.17 8.73
CA ASN A 320 -2.60 11.64 7.37
C ASN A 320 -3.37 12.60 6.43
N GLU A 321 -3.53 13.86 6.82
CA GLU A 321 -4.24 14.89 6.03
C GLU A 321 -3.64 15.16 4.65
N GLU A 322 -2.35 14.86 4.46
CA GLU A 322 -1.64 15.12 3.20
C GLU A 322 -1.98 14.13 2.07
N GLN A 323 -2.72 13.05 2.36
CA GLN A 323 -3.04 12.02 1.37
C GLN A 323 -4.19 12.43 0.45
N TYR A 324 -4.99 13.41 0.81
CA TYR A 324 -6.18 13.82 0.08
C TYR A 324 -6.38 15.35 0.11
N ILE A 325 -7.22 15.84 -0.80
CA ILE A 325 -7.65 17.22 -0.86
C ILE A 325 -9.06 17.28 -0.27
N GLU A 326 -9.20 17.93 0.92
CA GLU A 326 -10.48 18.02 1.62
C GLU A 326 -11.58 18.62 0.72
N GLY A 327 -12.74 17.99 0.72
CA GLY A 327 -13.89 18.39 -0.11
C GLY A 327 -13.81 18.04 -1.60
N LEU A 328 -12.68 17.44 -2.03
CA LEU A 328 -12.46 16.98 -3.40
C LEU A 328 -12.11 15.49 -3.43
N THR A 329 -10.86 15.12 -3.13
CA THR A 329 -10.43 13.72 -3.18
C THR A 329 -10.63 12.99 -1.86
N GLY A 330 -11.01 13.71 -0.79
CA GLY A 330 -11.30 13.10 0.50
C GLY A 330 -12.20 13.94 1.39
N PHE A 331 -12.78 13.26 2.38
CA PHE A 331 -13.66 13.82 3.42
C PHE A 331 -13.35 13.12 4.74
N ALA A 332 -13.02 13.90 5.76
CA ALA A 332 -12.78 13.37 7.10
C ALA A 332 -14.05 13.42 7.95
N PHE A 333 -14.25 12.41 8.80
CA PHE A 333 -15.30 12.38 9.80
C PHE A 333 -14.76 11.94 11.17
N THR A 334 -15.40 12.38 12.24
CA THR A 334 -15.08 11.99 13.62
C THR A 334 -16.16 11.09 14.22
N LYS A 335 -17.40 11.20 13.71
CA LYS A 335 -18.55 10.47 14.21
C LYS A 335 -19.55 10.15 13.08
N LEU A 336 -20.45 9.23 13.34
CA LEU A 336 -21.38 8.69 12.36
C LEU A 336 -22.27 9.74 11.69
N ASP A 337 -22.78 10.73 12.45
CA ASP A 337 -23.65 11.77 11.88
C ASP A 337 -22.94 12.65 10.83
N GLU A 338 -21.63 12.84 11.01
CA GLU A 338 -20.80 13.53 10.01
C GLU A 338 -20.61 12.65 8.78
N LEU A 339 -20.32 11.35 8.98
CA LEU A 339 -20.20 10.37 7.90
C LEU A 339 -21.48 10.35 7.06
N ILE A 340 -22.66 10.26 7.66
CA ILE A 340 -23.94 10.24 6.94
C ILE A 340 -24.12 11.51 6.10
N LYS A 341 -23.83 12.69 6.64
CA LYS A 341 -23.90 13.96 5.90
C LYS A 341 -22.94 14.01 4.71
N ILE A 342 -21.72 13.49 4.89
CA ILE A 342 -20.73 13.38 3.81
C ILE A 342 -21.26 12.46 2.72
N LEU A 343 -21.82 11.30 3.07
CA LEU A 343 -22.36 10.33 2.12
C LEU A 343 -23.50 10.93 1.29
N HIS A 344 -24.43 11.66 1.91
CA HIS A 344 -25.47 12.40 1.17
C HIS A 344 -24.86 13.43 0.21
N THR A 345 -23.85 14.17 0.65
CA THR A 345 -23.16 15.16 -0.20
C THR A 345 -22.49 14.50 -1.41
N VAL A 346 -21.83 13.36 -1.20
CA VAL A 346 -21.17 12.60 -2.28
C VAL A 346 -22.21 12.02 -3.24
N TYR A 347 -23.31 11.46 -2.71
CA TYR A 347 -24.43 10.96 -3.50
C TYR A 347 -24.98 12.05 -4.43
N GLU A 348 -25.36 13.22 -3.87
CA GLU A 348 -25.90 14.33 -4.64
C GLU A 348 -24.93 14.81 -5.73
N LYS A 349 -23.63 14.96 -5.39
CA LYS A 349 -22.62 15.42 -6.34
C LYS A 349 -22.30 14.40 -7.46
N ASN A 350 -22.56 13.12 -7.24
CA ASN A 350 -22.31 12.09 -8.26
C ASN A 350 -23.55 11.80 -9.10
N HIS A 351 -24.76 11.85 -8.52
CA HIS A 351 -25.99 11.43 -9.21
C HIS A 351 -26.79 12.60 -9.79
N ASN A 352 -26.73 13.78 -9.18
CA ASN A 352 -27.56 14.93 -9.59
C ASN A 352 -26.84 15.93 -10.50
N LEU A 353 -25.55 15.76 -10.78
CA LEU A 353 -24.78 16.64 -11.66
C LEU A 353 -24.54 16.01 -13.04
N PRO A 354 -24.43 16.83 -14.11
CA PRO A 354 -24.06 16.36 -15.44
C PRO A 354 -22.66 15.73 -15.45
N ILE A 355 -22.42 14.83 -16.41
CA ILE A 355 -21.08 14.28 -16.70
C ILE A 355 -20.11 15.45 -16.96
N GLY A 356 -18.90 15.36 -16.44
CA GLY A 356 -17.87 16.41 -16.45
C GLY A 356 -17.97 17.41 -15.29
N GLN A 357 -19.10 17.41 -14.54
CA GLN A 357 -19.29 18.23 -13.34
C GLN A 357 -19.42 17.41 -12.06
N ARG A 358 -19.53 16.10 -12.18
CA ARG A 358 -19.66 15.17 -11.05
C ARG A 358 -18.40 15.21 -10.18
N LEU A 359 -18.57 14.90 -8.91
CA LEU A 359 -17.42 14.78 -8.02
C LEU A 359 -16.41 13.74 -8.54
N LYS A 360 -16.90 12.59 -9.01
CA LYS A 360 -16.11 11.53 -9.61
C LYS A 360 -15.18 12.02 -10.73
N ASP A 361 -15.71 12.83 -11.65
CA ASP A 361 -14.92 13.36 -12.78
C ASP A 361 -13.75 14.25 -12.30
N LYS A 362 -14.03 15.12 -11.31
CA LYS A 362 -13.02 16.00 -10.71
C LYS A 362 -11.96 15.27 -9.91
N VAL A 363 -12.35 14.18 -9.22
CA VAL A 363 -11.44 13.31 -8.48
C VAL A 363 -10.49 12.61 -9.43
N THR A 364 -11.00 12.06 -10.54
CA THR A 364 -10.18 11.42 -11.59
C THR A 364 -9.18 12.41 -12.20
N GLU A 365 -9.62 13.63 -12.53
CA GLU A 365 -8.72 14.68 -13.05
C GLU A 365 -7.61 15.02 -12.07
N SER A 366 -7.92 15.11 -10.78
CA SER A 366 -6.93 15.36 -9.73
C SER A 366 -5.89 14.23 -9.62
N ALA A 367 -6.30 12.97 -9.78
CA ALA A 367 -5.41 11.81 -9.70
C ALA A 367 -4.34 11.80 -10.79
N LEU A 368 -4.66 12.26 -12.00
CA LEU A 368 -3.73 12.33 -13.13
C LEU A 368 -2.55 13.26 -12.86
N ASN A 369 -2.69 14.23 -11.95
CA ASN A 369 -1.61 15.14 -11.56
C ASN A 369 -0.58 14.52 -10.61
N GLY A 370 -0.86 13.35 -10.01
CA GLY A 370 0.00 12.60 -9.09
C GLY A 370 0.85 11.53 -9.79
N ASP A 371 1.53 11.85 -10.90
CA ASP A 371 2.24 10.87 -11.73
C ASP A 371 3.39 10.18 -10.98
N TYR A 372 3.44 8.84 -11.06
CA TYR A 372 4.53 8.00 -10.56
C TYR A 372 5.92 8.41 -11.11
N LYS A 373 5.97 9.05 -12.29
CA LYS A 373 7.20 9.60 -12.87
C LYS A 373 7.83 10.67 -11.99
N VAL A 374 7.01 11.48 -11.31
CA VAL A 374 7.48 12.49 -10.35
C VAL A 374 8.12 11.82 -9.14
N MET A 375 7.49 10.79 -8.58
CA MET A 375 8.07 9.98 -7.50
C MET A 375 9.40 9.37 -7.93
N THR A 376 9.42 8.70 -9.08
CA THR A 376 10.61 8.04 -9.61
C THR A 376 11.75 9.03 -9.85
N LYS A 377 11.45 10.19 -10.43
CA LYS A 377 12.45 11.24 -10.65
C LYS A 377 13.12 11.68 -9.36
N LYS A 378 12.34 11.96 -8.30
CA LYS A 378 12.88 12.31 -6.98
C LYS A 378 13.81 11.21 -6.43
N ILE A 379 13.44 9.94 -6.61
CA ILE A 379 14.28 8.80 -6.16
C ILE A 379 15.55 8.69 -7.00
N ILE A 380 15.49 8.89 -8.32
CA ILE A 380 16.67 8.93 -9.21
C ILE A 380 17.62 10.08 -8.82
N ASP A 381 17.10 11.24 -8.47
CA ASP A 381 17.91 12.38 -8.03
C ASP A 381 18.69 12.05 -6.75
N ILE A 382 18.06 11.35 -5.80
CA ILE A 382 18.72 10.85 -4.58
C ILE A 382 19.84 9.84 -4.94
N TYR A 383 19.55 8.85 -5.80
CA TYR A 383 20.56 7.89 -6.24
C TYR A 383 21.76 8.57 -6.90
N THR A 384 21.50 9.53 -7.77
CA THR A 384 22.54 10.28 -8.49
C THR A 384 23.43 11.07 -7.52
N GLN A 385 22.83 11.74 -6.54
CA GLN A 385 23.58 12.45 -5.50
C GLN A 385 24.49 11.52 -4.68
N ILE A 386 24.00 10.32 -4.36
CA ILE A 386 24.76 9.33 -3.59
C ILE A 386 25.93 8.77 -4.41
N CYS A 387 25.69 8.41 -5.68
CA CYS A 387 26.72 7.87 -6.55
C CYS A 387 27.83 8.90 -6.82
N ASN A 388 27.48 10.17 -7.08
CA ASN A 388 28.45 11.24 -7.34
C ASN A 388 29.33 11.58 -6.12
N LYS A 389 28.82 11.42 -4.89
CA LYS A 389 29.63 11.60 -3.67
C LYS A 389 30.60 10.45 -3.40
N ASN A 390 30.34 9.26 -3.94
CA ASN A 390 31.22 8.10 -3.78
C ASN A 390 32.35 8.04 -4.82
N THR A 391 32.30 8.90 -5.86
CA THR A 391 33.34 9.01 -6.90
C THR A 391 34.38 10.09 -6.61
N LYS A 392 34.19 10.87 -5.55
CA LYS A 392 35.17 11.83 -5.00
C LYS A 392 35.81 11.24 -3.73
#